data_a3400b5bf559a3c6bd39732d2f6128e4
#
_entry.id   a3400b5bf559a3c6bd39732d2f6128e4
#
_cell.length_a   1.000
_cell.length_b   1.000
_cell.length_c   1.000
_cell.angle_alpha   90.00
_cell.angle_beta   90.00
_cell.angle_gamma   90.00
#
_symmetry.space_group_name_H-M   'P 1'
#
loop_
_entity.id
_entity.type
_entity.pdbx_description
1 polymer ?
#
loop_
_entity_poly.entity_id
_entity_poly.type
_entity_poly.pdbx_seq_one_letter_code
_entity_poly.pdbx_strand_id
1 'polypeptide(L)'
;MKVVTILCASLLTVAAFAEELVIGDFRKFEEKSWKAFQNGKVEKTEDGVRIRTSGTGAGGATRYLPLNWRKRGDWDRKYNGVAFKVKGCGSTDYSSISLVLDYNLAFRWYFPLKNTDWQEYRVHFSDFTPARPFVLQISSSPGNLPISALRGIAFGDDWKITHNNAKRKALSFEIADFRLITDARPRFEMGKYQPTSLDSVKKRMKAGEKVRILCLGDSITAGSGLKPADGTRWADVTGQLLREKYAFQGVTTKSFAVGGAHSWDVVAWLNRDFGEVPDLVTFMCGYNDFSSGMHPEVYRYFLTLLIGRITVLSQGKTAIVLFTPIPGCGPRFNAHDLYAQTVREVAEKYGVACFDLNTVFKKAFTIRTIGGAFNDMAHPNKDGHRLIAEKLAEFLGK
;
A
#
# COMPACT_ATOMS: atom_id res chain seq x y z
N MET A 1 -47.85 -38.25 -38.80
CA MET A 1 -47.77 -37.47 -37.56
C MET A 1 -46.63 -38.01 -36.71
N LYS A 2 -45.53 -37.32 -36.68
CA LYS A 2 -44.39 -37.64 -35.80
C LYS A 2 -44.47 -36.74 -34.56
N VAL A 3 -44.65 -37.33 -33.41
CA VAL A 3 -44.65 -36.62 -32.13
C VAL A 3 -43.20 -36.38 -31.72
N VAL A 4 -42.77 -35.12 -31.65
CA VAL A 4 -41.49 -34.73 -31.12
C VAL A 4 -41.64 -34.46 -29.63
N THR A 5 -41.08 -35.33 -28.81
CA THR A 5 -41.03 -35.15 -27.37
C THR A 5 -39.84 -34.24 -27.05
N ILE A 6 -40.13 -33.00 -26.62
CA ILE A 6 -39.10 -32.07 -26.12
C ILE A 6 -38.87 -32.41 -24.65
N LEU A 7 -37.69 -33.01 -24.36
CA LEU A 7 -37.21 -33.13 -22.99
C LEU A 7 -36.69 -31.73 -22.54
N CYS A 8 -37.44 -31.07 -21.68
CA CYS A 8 -36.92 -29.96 -20.89
C CYS A 8 -35.97 -30.48 -19.81
N ALA A 9 -34.65 -30.37 -20.04
CA ALA A 9 -33.67 -30.57 -18.99
C ALA A 9 -33.67 -29.31 -18.10
N SER A 10 -34.32 -29.41 -16.94
CA SER A 10 -34.19 -28.40 -15.87
C SER A 10 -32.76 -28.44 -15.32
N LEU A 11 -31.96 -27.48 -15.70
CA LEU A 11 -30.69 -27.19 -15.04
C LEU A 11 -31.00 -26.71 -13.61
N LEU A 12 -30.94 -27.62 -12.65
CA LEU A 12 -30.84 -27.29 -11.24
C LEU A 12 -29.44 -26.68 -11.04
N THR A 13 -29.32 -25.36 -11.09
CA THR A 13 -28.21 -24.64 -10.54
C THR A 13 -28.25 -24.84 -9.02
N VAL A 14 -27.48 -25.81 -8.55
CA VAL A 14 -27.15 -25.89 -7.11
C VAL A 14 -26.36 -24.62 -6.79
N ALA A 15 -27.03 -23.64 -6.21
CA ALA A 15 -26.33 -22.51 -5.58
C ALA A 15 -25.45 -23.11 -4.49
N ALA A 16 -24.14 -23.19 -4.73
CA ALA A 16 -23.19 -23.53 -3.70
C ALA A 16 -23.30 -22.45 -2.64
N PHE A 17 -23.89 -22.77 -1.49
CA PHE A 17 -23.92 -21.85 -0.35
C PHE A 17 -22.48 -21.58 0.06
N ALA A 18 -22.13 -20.29 0.16
CA ALA A 18 -20.84 -19.87 0.66
C ALA A 18 -20.65 -20.45 2.07
N GLU A 19 -19.59 -21.22 2.27
CA GLU A 19 -19.30 -21.79 3.57
C GLU A 19 -18.53 -20.76 4.40
N GLU A 20 -18.97 -20.54 5.64
CA GLU A 20 -18.39 -19.62 6.58
C GLU A 20 -17.98 -20.34 7.87
N LEU A 21 -16.79 -20.05 8.37
CA LEU A 21 -16.28 -20.55 9.63
C LEU A 21 -16.07 -19.40 10.62
N VAL A 22 -16.91 -19.31 11.64
CA VAL A 22 -16.73 -18.31 12.70
C VAL A 22 -15.46 -18.59 13.51
N ILE A 23 -14.51 -17.68 13.39
CA ILE A 23 -13.24 -17.72 14.11
C ILE A 23 -13.33 -16.94 15.43
N GLY A 24 -14.12 -15.88 15.44
CA GLY A 24 -14.29 -15.02 16.59
C GLY A 24 -15.69 -14.44 16.68
N ASP A 25 -16.50 -15.00 17.59
CA ASP A 25 -17.69 -14.29 18.09
C ASP A 25 -17.20 -13.30 19.15
N PHE A 26 -16.93 -12.06 18.76
CA PHE A 26 -16.39 -11.05 19.68
C PHE A 26 -17.40 -10.56 20.72
N ARG A 27 -18.68 -10.93 20.62
CA ARG A 27 -19.66 -10.76 21.70
C ARG A 27 -19.31 -11.62 22.92
N LYS A 28 -18.63 -12.74 22.69
CA LYS A 28 -18.05 -13.59 23.73
C LYS A 28 -16.64 -13.12 24.07
N PHE A 29 -16.55 -11.95 24.69
CA PHE A 29 -15.27 -11.34 25.04
C PHE A 29 -14.58 -12.13 26.15
N GLU A 30 -13.36 -12.58 25.87
CA GLU A 30 -12.45 -13.19 26.83
C GLU A 30 -11.21 -12.32 26.94
N GLU A 31 -11.12 -11.50 28.00
CA GLU A 31 -10.04 -10.52 28.19
C GLU A 31 -8.64 -11.13 28.02
N LYS A 32 -8.40 -12.31 28.59
CA LYS A 32 -7.11 -13.03 28.52
C LYS A 32 -6.68 -13.41 27.10
N SER A 33 -7.60 -13.45 26.13
CA SER A 33 -7.31 -13.74 24.71
C SER A 33 -6.86 -12.51 23.93
N TRP A 34 -6.94 -11.32 24.52
CA TRP A 34 -6.57 -10.07 23.92
C TRP A 34 -5.29 -9.50 24.51
N LYS A 35 -4.42 -8.96 23.69
CA LYS A 35 -3.21 -8.23 24.08
C LYS A 35 -3.15 -6.89 23.36
N ALA A 36 -3.24 -5.81 24.14
CA ALA A 36 -3.03 -4.47 23.60
C ALA A 36 -1.56 -4.23 23.23
N PHE A 37 -1.32 -3.37 22.23
CA PHE A 37 0.01 -2.94 21.81
C PHE A 37 0.04 -1.41 21.60
N GLN A 38 1.22 -0.80 21.76
CA GLN A 38 1.48 0.64 21.57
C GLN A 38 0.43 1.55 22.26
N ASN A 39 0.13 1.27 23.52
CA ASN A 39 -0.87 1.99 24.31
C ASN A 39 -2.31 1.93 23.77
N GLY A 40 -2.62 0.98 22.90
CA GLY A 40 -3.99 0.66 22.54
C GLY A 40 -4.79 0.14 23.72
N LYS A 41 -6.11 0.20 23.62
CA LYS A 41 -7.03 -0.37 24.61
C LYS A 41 -8.07 -1.23 23.92
N VAL A 42 -8.54 -2.25 24.60
CA VAL A 42 -9.59 -3.13 24.14
C VAL A 42 -10.67 -3.25 25.22
N GLU A 43 -11.92 -3.09 24.86
CA GLU A 43 -13.06 -3.09 25.78
C GLU A 43 -14.20 -3.88 25.16
N LYS A 44 -14.95 -4.62 25.99
CA LYS A 44 -16.19 -5.28 25.56
C LYS A 44 -17.28 -4.24 25.27
N THR A 45 -18.05 -4.45 24.22
CA THR A 45 -19.30 -3.73 23.95
C THR A 45 -20.48 -4.72 23.86
N GLU A 46 -21.70 -4.24 23.67
CA GLU A 46 -22.88 -5.08 23.53
C GLU A 46 -22.74 -6.02 22.31
N ASP A 47 -22.33 -5.46 21.16
CA ASP A 47 -22.32 -6.16 19.87
C ASP A 47 -20.95 -6.73 19.49
N GLY A 48 -19.87 -6.42 20.26
CA GLY A 48 -18.52 -6.85 19.89
C GLY A 48 -17.44 -6.34 20.82
N VAL A 49 -16.38 -5.79 20.24
CA VAL A 49 -15.20 -5.29 20.95
C VAL A 49 -14.81 -3.93 20.41
N ARG A 50 -14.61 -2.97 21.31
CA ARG A 50 -14.09 -1.64 20.98
C ARG A 50 -12.59 -1.61 21.10
N ILE A 51 -11.94 -1.14 20.03
CA ILE A 51 -10.50 -0.86 19.99
C ILE A 51 -10.31 0.64 20.05
N ARG A 52 -9.42 1.10 20.94
CA ARG A 52 -8.98 2.50 21.01
C ARG A 52 -7.48 2.58 20.75
N THR A 53 -7.08 3.53 19.92
CA THR A 53 -5.67 3.85 19.69
C THR A 53 -5.19 4.92 20.67
N SER A 54 -3.88 5.14 20.76
CA SER A 54 -3.31 6.25 21.52
C SER A 54 -3.63 7.61 20.88
N GLY A 55 -3.30 8.70 21.58
CA GLY A 55 -3.47 10.08 21.07
C GLY A 55 -2.69 10.39 19.79
N THR A 56 -1.68 9.58 19.46
CA THR A 56 -0.95 9.66 18.19
C THR A 56 -1.60 8.83 17.07
N GLY A 57 -2.71 8.14 17.37
CA GLY A 57 -3.42 7.24 16.48
C GLY A 57 -2.74 5.88 16.32
N ALA A 58 -1.54 5.67 16.88
CA ALA A 58 -0.88 4.36 16.91
C ALA A 58 -1.44 3.50 18.04
N GLY A 59 -1.41 2.18 17.81
CA GLY A 59 -1.84 1.20 18.80
C GLY A 59 -3.06 0.41 18.37
N GLY A 60 -3.37 -0.60 19.15
CA GLY A 60 -4.47 -1.51 18.87
C GLY A 60 -4.44 -2.71 19.80
N ALA A 61 -5.07 -3.80 19.39
CA ALA A 61 -5.07 -5.04 20.15
C ALA A 61 -5.02 -6.26 19.22
N THR A 62 -4.36 -7.31 19.68
CA THR A 62 -4.32 -8.61 19.02
C THR A 62 -5.15 -9.60 19.84
N ARG A 63 -6.09 -10.28 19.18
CA ARG A 63 -6.74 -11.47 19.70
C ARG A 63 -5.93 -12.70 19.30
N TYR A 64 -5.45 -13.44 20.29
CA TYR A 64 -4.79 -14.72 20.06
C TYR A 64 -5.81 -15.85 20.00
N LEU A 65 -5.57 -16.78 19.09
CA LEU A 65 -6.39 -17.97 18.93
C LEU A 65 -5.85 -19.12 19.79
N PRO A 66 -6.72 -19.96 20.35
CA PRO A 66 -6.29 -21.10 21.15
C PRO A 66 -5.35 -22.03 20.38
N LEU A 67 -4.36 -22.61 21.05
CA LEU A 67 -3.34 -23.50 20.47
C LEU A 67 -3.91 -24.80 19.86
N ASN A 68 -5.08 -25.26 20.36
CA ASN A 68 -5.76 -26.47 19.85
C ASN A 68 -6.31 -26.32 18.42
N TRP A 69 -6.20 -25.15 17.85
CA TRP A 69 -6.56 -24.87 16.45
C TRP A 69 -5.59 -25.49 15.43
N ARG A 70 -4.60 -26.24 15.85
CA ARG A 70 -3.63 -26.90 14.98
C ARG A 70 -4.20 -28.00 14.08
N LYS A 71 -5.47 -28.41 14.23
CA LYS A 71 -6.16 -29.38 13.35
C LYS A 71 -6.86 -28.72 12.16
N ARG A 72 -6.13 -27.91 11.36
CA ARG A 72 -6.68 -27.04 10.34
C ARG A 72 -6.25 -27.46 8.92
N GLY A 73 -6.02 -28.73 8.73
CA GLY A 73 -5.27 -29.28 7.57
C GLY A 73 -5.74 -28.92 6.17
N ASP A 74 -6.97 -28.41 5.99
CA ASP A 74 -7.54 -28.06 4.68
C ASP A 74 -7.91 -26.58 4.51
N TRP A 75 -7.71 -25.76 5.53
CA TRP A 75 -8.12 -24.35 5.50
C TRP A 75 -7.51 -23.55 4.34
N ASP A 76 -6.23 -23.82 4.02
CA ASP A 76 -5.51 -23.16 2.94
C ASP A 76 -6.11 -23.43 1.56
N ARG A 77 -6.84 -24.54 1.41
CA ARG A 77 -7.52 -24.93 0.16
C ARG A 77 -9.00 -24.54 0.17
N LYS A 78 -9.60 -24.46 1.35
CA LYS A 78 -11.05 -24.31 1.53
C LYS A 78 -11.46 -22.84 1.52
N TYR A 79 -10.74 -21.98 2.25
CA TYR A 79 -11.10 -20.58 2.42
C TYR A 79 -10.23 -19.70 1.53
N ASN A 80 -10.85 -18.66 0.95
CA ASN A 80 -10.17 -17.72 0.08
C ASN A 80 -10.18 -16.27 0.63
N GLY A 81 -10.82 -16.04 1.79
CA GLY A 81 -10.90 -14.72 2.38
C GLY A 81 -11.42 -14.71 3.81
N VAL A 82 -11.60 -13.50 4.31
CA VAL A 82 -12.19 -13.22 5.62
C VAL A 82 -13.40 -12.30 5.49
N ALA A 83 -14.35 -12.45 6.41
CA ALA A 83 -15.42 -11.48 6.63
C ALA A 83 -15.39 -10.99 8.08
N PHE A 84 -15.62 -9.71 8.28
CA PHE A 84 -15.72 -9.10 9.61
C PHE A 84 -16.53 -7.81 9.55
N LYS A 85 -17.09 -7.41 10.69
CA LYS A 85 -17.84 -6.16 10.80
C LYS A 85 -17.03 -5.10 11.52
N VAL A 86 -17.16 -3.86 11.07
CA VAL A 86 -16.57 -2.68 11.69
C VAL A 86 -17.62 -1.60 11.83
N LYS A 87 -17.65 -0.95 13.00
CA LYS A 87 -18.36 0.29 13.26
C LYS A 87 -17.30 1.36 13.55
N GLY A 88 -17.14 2.30 12.62
CA GLY A 88 -16.15 3.38 12.71
C GLY A 88 -16.59 4.50 13.65
N CYS A 89 -15.81 5.58 13.66
CA CYS A 89 -16.02 6.73 14.57
C CYS A 89 -16.31 8.05 13.84
N GLY A 90 -16.65 8.00 12.54
CA GLY A 90 -16.88 9.19 11.73
C GLY A 90 -15.59 9.88 11.26
N SER A 91 -14.40 9.32 11.57
CA SER A 91 -13.12 9.86 11.11
C SER A 91 -12.90 9.56 9.63
N THR A 92 -12.27 10.49 8.92
CA THR A 92 -11.77 10.26 7.56
C THR A 92 -10.52 9.38 7.51
N ASP A 93 -10.01 8.97 8.68
CA ASP A 93 -8.87 8.07 8.82
C ASP A 93 -9.22 6.61 8.51
N TYR A 94 -8.18 5.80 8.47
CA TYR A 94 -8.25 4.35 8.30
C TYR A 94 -7.66 3.65 9.51
N SER A 95 -8.11 2.44 9.76
CA SER A 95 -7.43 1.49 10.64
C SER A 95 -7.12 0.22 9.87
N SER A 96 -6.48 -0.75 10.49
CA SER A 96 -6.09 -1.98 9.82
C SER A 96 -6.50 -3.23 10.57
N ILE A 97 -6.70 -4.31 9.80
CA ILE A 97 -6.69 -5.68 10.28
C ILE A 97 -5.41 -6.37 9.83
N SER A 98 -4.79 -7.13 10.69
CA SER A 98 -3.64 -7.98 10.35
C SER A 98 -3.92 -9.43 10.75
N LEU A 99 -3.77 -10.33 9.78
CA LEU A 99 -3.74 -11.77 10.01
C LEU A 99 -2.35 -12.14 10.51
N VAL A 100 -2.23 -12.53 11.77
CA VAL A 100 -0.96 -12.90 12.40
C VAL A 100 -0.80 -14.41 12.32
N LEU A 101 0.19 -14.86 11.56
CA LEU A 101 0.47 -16.27 11.32
C LEU A 101 1.64 -16.74 12.20
N ASP A 102 1.99 -18.02 12.11
CA ASP A 102 3.19 -18.58 12.70
C ASP A 102 4.45 -17.84 12.21
N TYR A 103 5.56 -17.94 12.94
CA TYR A 103 6.86 -17.32 12.61
C TYR A 103 6.83 -15.78 12.49
N ASN A 104 5.93 -15.09 13.20
CA ASN A 104 5.76 -13.63 13.13
C ASN A 104 5.37 -13.09 11.74
N LEU A 105 4.79 -13.94 10.90
CA LEU A 105 4.19 -13.53 9.65
C LEU A 105 2.94 -12.70 9.95
N ALA A 106 2.79 -11.58 9.28
CA ALA A 106 1.57 -10.82 9.35
C ALA A 106 1.21 -10.28 7.96
N PHE A 107 -0.07 -10.34 7.64
CA PHE A 107 -0.63 -9.81 6.41
C PHE A 107 -1.70 -8.78 6.77
N ARG A 108 -1.63 -7.61 6.17
CA ARG A 108 -2.41 -6.43 6.57
C ARG A 108 -3.34 -5.98 5.46
N TRP A 109 -4.52 -5.52 5.87
CA TRP A 109 -5.48 -4.83 5.04
C TRP A 109 -6.06 -3.62 5.79
N TYR A 110 -6.42 -2.53 5.07
CA TYR A 110 -6.91 -1.28 5.67
C TYR A 110 -8.40 -1.09 5.41
N PHE A 111 -9.13 -0.57 6.41
CA PHE A 111 -10.54 -0.23 6.33
C PHE A 111 -10.79 1.21 6.79
N PRO A 112 -11.77 1.93 6.18
CA PRO A 112 -12.12 3.29 6.56
C PRO A 112 -12.88 3.32 7.88
N LEU A 113 -12.71 4.41 8.65
CA LEU A 113 -13.42 4.66 9.92
C LEU A 113 -14.54 5.68 9.79
N LYS A 114 -14.90 6.07 8.57
CA LYS A 114 -15.89 7.11 8.29
C LYS A 114 -17.31 6.72 8.71
N ASN A 115 -17.70 5.47 8.49
CA ASN A 115 -19.05 5.01 8.77
C ASN A 115 -19.24 4.74 10.26
N THR A 116 -20.29 5.31 10.86
CA THR A 116 -20.68 5.10 12.25
C THR A 116 -21.67 3.95 12.45
N ASP A 117 -22.16 3.38 11.37
CA ASP A 117 -22.96 2.15 11.37
C ASP A 117 -22.11 0.94 11.08
N TRP A 118 -22.58 -0.25 11.44
CA TRP A 118 -21.91 -1.50 11.16
C TRP A 118 -21.78 -1.72 9.65
N GLN A 119 -20.51 -1.90 9.19
CA GLN A 119 -20.16 -2.25 7.82
C GLN A 119 -19.54 -3.65 7.81
N GLU A 120 -19.99 -4.54 6.93
CA GLU A 120 -19.34 -5.81 6.70
C GLU A 120 -18.30 -5.66 5.59
N TYR A 121 -17.09 -6.17 5.86
CA TYR A 121 -16.02 -6.27 4.89
C TYR A 121 -15.77 -7.75 4.57
N ARG A 122 -15.77 -8.09 3.28
CA ARG A 122 -15.44 -9.40 2.73
C ARG A 122 -14.15 -9.24 1.91
N VAL A 123 -13.04 -9.76 2.40
CA VAL A 123 -11.70 -9.44 1.89
C VAL A 123 -11.03 -10.73 1.42
N HIS A 124 -10.71 -10.79 0.14
CA HIS A 124 -9.95 -11.89 -0.44
C HIS A 124 -8.51 -11.88 0.06
N PHE A 125 -7.90 -13.07 0.22
CA PHE A 125 -6.53 -13.17 0.74
C PHE A 125 -5.49 -12.45 -0.12
N SER A 126 -5.68 -12.36 -1.45
CA SER A 126 -4.77 -11.62 -2.33
C SER A 126 -4.76 -10.11 -2.11
N ASP A 127 -5.77 -9.57 -1.44
CA ASP A 127 -5.86 -8.13 -1.16
C ASP A 127 -5.03 -7.72 0.07
N PHE A 128 -4.67 -8.70 0.89
CA PHE A 128 -3.75 -8.47 2.00
C PHE A 128 -2.34 -8.22 1.48
N THR A 129 -1.58 -7.45 2.24
CA THR A 129 -0.18 -7.14 1.95
C THR A 129 0.68 -7.61 3.11
N PRO A 130 1.82 -8.26 2.85
CA PRO A 130 2.75 -8.59 3.92
C PRO A 130 3.10 -7.36 4.76
N ALA A 131 2.98 -7.45 6.07
CA ALA A 131 3.28 -6.38 7.00
C ALA A 131 4.76 -6.35 7.43
N ARG A 132 5.51 -7.42 7.11
CA ARG A 132 6.95 -7.55 7.39
C ARG A 132 7.63 -8.31 6.27
N PRO A 133 8.69 -7.76 5.66
CA PRO A 133 9.30 -8.31 4.43
C PRO A 133 10.15 -9.56 4.64
N PHE A 134 10.62 -9.81 5.88
CA PHE A 134 11.55 -10.92 6.19
C PHE A 134 11.01 -12.32 5.90
N VAL A 135 9.78 -12.41 5.40
CA VAL A 135 9.03 -13.64 5.32
C VAL A 135 8.66 -14.04 3.90
N LEU A 136 8.95 -13.23 2.90
CA LEU A 136 8.71 -13.61 1.51
C LEU A 136 9.72 -14.66 0.96
N GLN A 137 10.53 -15.26 1.81
CA GLN A 137 11.17 -16.55 1.50
C GLN A 137 10.17 -17.71 1.42
N ILE A 138 8.92 -17.46 1.86
CA ILE A 138 7.84 -18.41 1.69
C ILE A 138 7.21 -18.12 0.34
N SER A 139 7.24 -19.09 -0.53
CA SER A 139 6.63 -19.19 -1.85
C SER A 139 5.09 -19.11 -1.83
N SER A 140 4.53 -18.17 -1.10
CA SER A 140 3.10 -17.91 -1.15
C SER A 140 2.81 -16.90 -2.27
N SER A 141 2.32 -17.41 -3.38
CA SER A 141 1.68 -16.58 -4.39
C SER A 141 0.64 -15.68 -3.71
N PRO A 142 0.48 -14.40 -4.15
CA PRO A 142 -0.64 -13.59 -3.72
C PRO A 142 -1.94 -14.36 -3.90
N GLY A 143 -2.67 -14.60 -2.82
CA GLY A 143 -3.89 -15.40 -2.85
C GLY A 143 -3.82 -16.72 -2.09
N ASN A 144 -2.64 -17.25 -1.83
CA ASN A 144 -2.44 -18.45 -1.00
C ASN A 144 -1.82 -18.06 0.33
N LEU A 145 -2.57 -17.38 1.19
CA LEU A 145 -2.15 -17.22 2.58
C LEU A 145 -2.21 -18.60 3.27
N PRO A 146 -1.15 -19.03 3.98
CA PRO A 146 -1.20 -20.25 4.77
C PRO A 146 -2.07 -20.03 6.02
N ILE A 147 -3.38 -19.89 5.80
CA ILE A 147 -4.35 -19.52 6.83
C ILE A 147 -4.49 -20.61 7.91
N SER A 148 -4.08 -21.83 7.61
CA SER A 148 -3.93 -22.91 8.60
C SER A 148 -2.94 -22.55 9.71
N ALA A 149 -1.99 -21.66 9.44
CA ALA A 149 -1.01 -21.16 10.40
C ALA A 149 -1.47 -19.91 11.18
N LEU A 150 -2.74 -19.49 11.08
CA LEU A 150 -3.27 -18.30 11.75
C LEU A 150 -3.17 -18.44 13.28
N ARG A 151 -2.46 -17.54 13.95
CA ARG A 151 -2.31 -17.48 15.40
C ARG A 151 -3.12 -16.40 16.08
N GLY A 152 -3.41 -15.34 15.34
CA GLY A 152 -4.14 -14.22 15.91
C GLY A 152 -4.62 -13.24 14.84
N ILE A 153 -5.46 -12.33 15.30
CA ILE A 153 -6.02 -11.27 14.47
C ILE A 153 -5.75 -9.97 15.20
N ALA A 154 -4.97 -9.08 14.60
CA ALA A 154 -4.67 -7.78 15.19
C ALA A 154 -5.51 -6.69 14.51
N PHE A 155 -6.00 -5.76 15.31
CA PHE A 155 -6.72 -4.58 14.86
C PHE A 155 -6.05 -3.33 15.40
N GLY A 156 -5.90 -2.33 14.56
CA GLY A 156 -5.21 -1.09 14.89
C GLY A 156 -4.04 -0.81 13.95
N ASP A 157 -3.37 0.30 14.19
CA ASP A 157 -2.33 0.79 13.32
C ASP A 157 -0.95 0.80 13.97
N ASP A 158 0.08 0.68 13.13
CA ASP A 158 1.43 0.97 13.54
C ASP A 158 1.78 2.46 13.33
N TRP A 159 2.98 2.84 13.79
CA TRP A 159 3.47 4.21 13.77
C TRP A 159 3.59 4.84 12.36
N LYS A 160 3.74 4.07 11.29
CA LYS A 160 4.00 4.59 9.94
C LYS A 160 2.80 5.33 9.37
N ILE A 161 1.58 4.85 9.63
CA ILE A 161 0.35 5.53 9.19
C ILE A 161 0.15 6.83 9.94
N THR A 162 0.57 6.87 11.20
CA THR A 162 0.41 8.03 12.08
C THR A 162 1.44 9.12 11.84
N HIS A 163 2.57 8.78 11.22
CA HIS A 163 3.72 9.69 11.14
C HIS A 163 3.47 10.93 10.27
N ASN A 164 2.61 10.84 9.26
CA ASN A 164 2.28 11.99 8.40
C ASN A 164 1.20 12.91 8.99
N ASN A 165 0.62 12.57 10.12
CA ASN A 165 -0.44 13.37 10.71
C ASN A 165 -0.16 13.67 12.19
N ALA A 166 0.74 14.62 12.44
CA ALA A 166 1.06 15.08 13.78
C ALA A 166 -0.14 15.61 14.60
N LYS A 167 -1.30 15.80 13.94
CA LYS A 167 -2.57 16.22 14.55
C LYS A 167 -3.55 15.06 14.72
N ARG A 168 -3.13 13.82 14.46
CA ARG A 168 -4.01 12.66 14.53
C ARG A 168 -4.48 12.46 15.97
N LYS A 169 -5.80 12.40 16.13
CA LYS A 169 -6.44 12.12 17.42
C LYS A 169 -6.49 10.62 17.69
N ALA A 170 -6.69 10.25 18.95
CA ALA A 170 -7.04 8.89 19.29
C ALA A 170 -8.27 8.44 18.48
N LEU A 171 -8.19 7.25 17.87
CA LEU A 171 -9.28 6.63 17.14
C LEU A 171 -9.99 5.61 18.03
N SER A 172 -11.28 5.45 17.82
CA SER A 172 -12.09 4.44 18.49
C SER A 172 -13.01 3.79 17.47
N PHE A 173 -13.01 2.48 17.37
CA PHE A 173 -13.88 1.73 16.47
C PHE A 173 -14.28 0.41 17.12
N GLU A 174 -15.39 -0.19 16.64
CA GLU A 174 -15.83 -1.49 17.12
C GLU A 174 -15.69 -2.53 16.02
N ILE A 175 -15.45 -3.77 16.42
CA ILE A 175 -15.30 -4.92 15.53
C ILE A 175 -16.16 -6.08 16.04
N ALA A 176 -16.70 -6.85 15.09
CA ALA A 176 -17.52 -8.03 15.37
C ALA A 176 -17.39 -9.10 14.29
N ASP A 177 -17.86 -10.31 14.59
CA ASP A 177 -18.15 -11.39 13.62
C ASP A 177 -17.00 -11.75 12.66
N PHE A 178 -15.81 -12.05 13.19
CA PHE A 178 -14.71 -12.49 12.32
C PHE A 178 -14.88 -13.94 11.84
N ARG A 179 -14.88 -14.13 10.51
CA ARG A 179 -15.14 -15.43 9.85
C ARG A 179 -14.13 -15.67 8.73
N LEU A 180 -13.79 -16.93 8.48
CA LEU A 180 -13.21 -17.37 7.20
C LEU A 180 -14.33 -17.64 6.22
N ILE A 181 -14.15 -17.29 4.94
CA ILE A 181 -15.16 -17.39 3.90
C ILE A 181 -14.58 -17.99 2.62
N THR A 182 -15.44 -18.58 1.78
CA THR A 182 -15.05 -19.26 0.55
C THR A 182 -15.40 -18.45 -0.72
N ASP A 183 -16.10 -17.33 -0.58
CA ASP A 183 -16.69 -16.57 -1.69
C ASP A 183 -16.20 -15.13 -1.78
N ALA A 184 -15.07 -14.81 -1.14
CA ALA A 184 -14.46 -13.51 -1.27
C ALA A 184 -13.98 -13.28 -2.72
N ARG A 185 -14.19 -12.06 -3.23
CA ARG A 185 -13.71 -11.67 -4.56
C ARG A 185 -12.49 -10.77 -4.42
N PRO A 186 -11.41 -11.01 -5.18
CA PRO A 186 -10.28 -10.12 -5.22
C PRO A 186 -10.69 -8.70 -5.61
N ARG A 187 -10.30 -7.71 -4.85
CA ARG A 187 -10.42 -6.29 -5.25
C ARG A 187 -9.44 -5.98 -6.38
N PHE A 188 -8.25 -6.59 -6.33
CA PHE A 188 -7.19 -6.37 -7.31
C PHE A 188 -7.11 -7.55 -8.29
N GLU A 189 -7.95 -7.56 -9.31
CA GLU A 189 -7.86 -8.49 -10.44
C GLU A 189 -6.68 -8.09 -11.33
N MET A 190 -5.49 -8.58 -10.97
CA MET A 190 -4.24 -8.26 -11.65
C MET A 190 -4.29 -8.65 -13.13
N GLY A 191 -3.82 -7.74 -14.01
CA GLY A 191 -3.82 -7.98 -15.47
C GLY A 191 -5.11 -7.63 -16.19
N LYS A 192 -6.18 -7.26 -15.50
CA LYS A 192 -7.46 -6.83 -16.09
C LYS A 192 -7.33 -5.55 -16.93
N TYR A 193 -6.46 -4.65 -16.53
CA TYR A 193 -6.21 -3.38 -17.20
C TYR A 193 -4.72 -3.22 -17.50
N GLN A 194 -4.40 -2.34 -18.46
CA GLN A 194 -3.04 -1.86 -18.72
C GLN A 194 -2.95 -0.40 -18.28
N PRO A 195 -1.82 0.06 -17.74
CA PRO A 195 -1.64 1.46 -17.37
C PRO A 195 -1.61 2.35 -18.63
N THR A 196 -2.17 3.55 -18.52
CA THR A 196 -2.06 4.58 -19.55
C THR A 196 -0.58 4.93 -19.79
N SER A 197 -0.22 5.20 -21.06
CA SER A 197 1.15 5.60 -21.38
C SER A 197 1.48 6.99 -20.82
N LEU A 198 2.75 7.20 -20.43
CA LEU A 198 3.22 8.52 -20.00
C LEU A 198 3.06 9.58 -21.11
N ASP A 199 3.21 9.18 -22.38
CA ASP A 199 3.08 10.10 -23.53
C ASP A 199 1.66 10.65 -23.66
N SER A 200 0.64 9.88 -23.28
CA SER A 200 -0.73 10.37 -23.22
C SER A 200 -0.87 11.52 -22.21
N VAL A 201 -0.26 11.38 -21.02
CA VAL A 201 -0.27 12.43 -20.00
C VAL A 201 0.52 13.67 -20.46
N LYS A 202 1.67 13.47 -21.11
CA LYS A 202 2.47 14.58 -21.70
C LYS A 202 1.69 15.34 -22.75
N LYS A 203 0.98 14.65 -23.64
CA LYS A 203 0.11 15.29 -24.66
C LYS A 203 -0.96 16.14 -24.00
N ARG A 204 -1.62 15.66 -22.96
CA ARG A 204 -2.63 16.41 -22.20
C ARG A 204 -2.05 17.66 -21.55
N MET A 205 -0.86 17.56 -20.92
CA MET A 205 -0.17 18.75 -20.39
C MET A 205 0.14 19.79 -21.46
N LYS A 206 0.64 19.34 -22.65
CA LYS A 206 0.91 20.22 -23.79
C LYS A 206 -0.36 20.86 -24.34
N ALA A 207 -1.49 20.18 -24.28
CA ALA A 207 -2.81 20.69 -24.68
C ALA A 207 -3.46 21.62 -23.66
N GLY A 208 -2.82 21.90 -22.52
CA GLY A 208 -3.41 22.72 -21.46
C GLY A 208 -4.55 22.04 -20.70
N GLU A 209 -4.59 20.70 -20.67
CA GLU A 209 -5.59 19.97 -19.89
C GLU A 209 -5.13 19.79 -18.44
N LYS A 210 -6.12 19.73 -17.53
CA LYS A 210 -5.83 19.46 -16.12
C LYS A 210 -5.17 18.11 -15.95
N VAL A 211 -4.04 18.09 -15.23
CA VAL A 211 -3.28 16.89 -14.89
C VAL A 211 -2.96 16.85 -13.40
N ARG A 212 -3.35 15.77 -12.76
CA ARG A 212 -3.11 15.50 -11.33
C ARG A 212 -2.00 14.47 -11.20
N ILE A 213 -0.95 14.84 -10.50
CA ILE A 213 0.22 13.99 -10.23
C ILE A 213 0.20 13.60 -8.75
N LEU A 214 0.11 12.31 -8.46
CA LEU A 214 0.25 11.76 -7.11
C LEU A 214 1.67 11.21 -6.92
N CYS A 215 2.41 11.78 -5.96
CA CYS A 215 3.76 11.37 -5.64
C CYS A 215 3.74 10.45 -4.42
N LEU A 216 3.95 9.14 -4.65
CA LEU A 216 4.03 8.12 -3.61
C LEU A 216 5.50 7.89 -3.22
N GLY A 217 5.77 7.67 -1.94
CA GLY A 217 7.13 7.36 -1.53
C GLY A 217 7.39 7.38 -0.03
N ASP A 218 8.66 7.50 0.28
CA ASP A 218 9.21 7.50 1.62
C ASP A 218 9.58 8.92 2.12
N SER A 219 10.55 9.01 3.05
CA SER A 219 11.04 10.27 3.60
C SER A 219 11.59 11.24 2.56
N ILE A 220 12.17 10.74 1.47
CA ILE A 220 12.72 11.57 0.39
C ILE A 220 11.59 12.26 -0.35
N THR A 221 10.51 11.56 -0.64
CA THR A 221 9.30 12.16 -1.24
C THR A 221 8.56 13.08 -0.26
N ALA A 222 8.53 12.73 1.02
CA ALA A 222 7.96 13.59 2.08
C ALA A 222 8.76 14.89 2.30
N GLY A 223 10.05 14.92 1.88
CA GLY A 223 10.96 16.05 2.07
C GLY A 223 11.50 16.12 3.50
N SER A 224 11.90 14.98 4.09
CA SER A 224 12.51 14.98 5.42
C SER A 224 13.77 15.87 5.45
N GLY A 225 13.86 16.71 6.48
CA GLY A 225 14.91 17.73 6.58
C GLY A 225 14.57 19.08 5.91
N LEU A 226 13.44 19.18 5.21
CA LEU A 226 12.90 20.43 4.65
C LEU A 226 11.63 20.85 5.41
N LYS A 227 11.33 22.14 5.39
CA LYS A 227 10.05 22.66 5.90
C LYS A 227 9.02 22.60 4.77
N PRO A 228 7.90 21.84 4.92
CA PRO A 228 6.88 21.75 3.86
C PRO A 228 6.35 23.11 3.39
N ALA A 229 6.25 24.09 4.30
CA ALA A 229 5.77 25.45 4.00
C ALA A 229 6.67 26.21 3.01
N ASP A 230 7.95 25.83 2.89
CA ASP A 230 8.89 26.51 1.99
C ASP A 230 8.69 26.12 0.51
N GLY A 231 7.84 25.12 0.21
CA GLY A 231 7.59 24.67 -1.16
C GLY A 231 8.82 24.14 -1.90
N THR A 232 9.86 23.69 -1.15
CA THR A 232 11.16 23.27 -1.72
C THR A 232 11.30 21.77 -1.91
N ARG A 233 10.26 20.99 -1.59
CA ARG A 233 10.25 19.54 -1.87
C ARG A 233 10.20 19.32 -3.38
N TRP A 234 10.86 18.27 -3.86
CA TRP A 234 10.93 17.97 -5.29
C TRP A 234 9.54 17.92 -5.97
N ALA A 235 8.52 17.35 -5.29
CA ALA A 235 7.17 17.27 -5.84
C ALA A 235 6.53 18.66 -6.02
N ASP A 236 6.71 19.57 -5.04
CA ASP A 236 6.18 20.94 -5.10
C ASP A 236 6.86 21.73 -6.21
N VAL A 237 8.21 21.67 -6.26
CA VAL A 237 9.02 22.35 -7.29
C VAL A 237 8.72 21.81 -8.69
N THR A 238 8.56 20.48 -8.85
CA THR A 238 8.18 19.90 -10.15
C THR A 238 6.85 20.47 -10.63
N GLY A 239 5.85 20.52 -9.74
CA GLY A 239 4.54 21.11 -10.08
C GLY A 239 4.66 22.56 -10.53
N GLN A 240 5.50 23.36 -9.84
CA GLN A 240 5.78 24.74 -10.23
C GLN A 240 6.42 24.83 -11.61
N LEU A 241 7.52 24.10 -11.85
CA LEU A 241 8.25 24.11 -13.12
C LEU A 241 7.38 23.66 -14.30
N LEU A 242 6.49 22.68 -14.09
CA LEU A 242 5.55 22.25 -15.15
C LEU A 242 4.50 23.31 -15.43
N ARG A 243 3.97 24.00 -14.43
CA ARG A 243 3.01 25.12 -14.63
C ARG A 243 3.67 26.27 -15.37
N GLU A 244 4.90 26.62 -15.04
CA GLU A 244 5.68 27.64 -15.72
C GLU A 244 5.95 27.25 -17.17
N LYS A 245 6.44 26.01 -17.40
CA LYS A 245 6.77 25.51 -18.74
C LYS A 245 5.58 25.52 -19.71
N TYR A 246 4.41 25.15 -19.23
CA TYR A 246 3.21 25.06 -20.06
C TYR A 246 2.34 26.32 -20.00
N ALA A 247 2.76 27.34 -19.23
CA ALA A 247 1.97 28.54 -18.94
C ALA A 247 0.53 28.23 -18.50
N PHE A 248 0.35 27.10 -17.77
CA PHE A 248 -0.95 26.56 -17.42
C PHE A 248 -1.01 26.09 -15.96
N GLN A 249 -1.98 26.61 -15.19
CA GLN A 249 -2.13 26.33 -13.75
C GLN A 249 -2.80 24.99 -13.42
N GLY A 250 -3.24 24.23 -14.43
CA GLY A 250 -3.98 22.98 -14.21
C GLY A 250 -3.13 21.75 -13.85
N VAL A 251 -1.79 21.87 -13.81
CA VAL A 251 -0.92 20.80 -13.33
C VAL A 251 -0.81 20.91 -11.81
N THR A 252 -1.28 19.87 -11.13
CA THR A 252 -1.23 19.78 -9.66
C THR A 252 -0.41 18.58 -9.20
N THR A 253 0.35 18.76 -8.15
CA THR A 253 1.10 17.68 -7.47
C THR A 253 0.60 17.49 -6.05
N LYS A 254 0.45 16.24 -5.64
CA LYS A 254 0.11 15.87 -4.27
C LYS A 254 1.06 14.76 -3.81
N SER A 255 1.69 14.95 -2.67
CA SER A 255 2.52 13.91 -2.07
C SER A 255 1.73 13.09 -1.06
N PHE A 256 1.84 11.76 -1.17
CA PHE A 256 1.44 10.82 -0.15
C PHE A 256 2.65 9.94 0.17
N ALA A 257 3.42 10.38 1.15
CA ALA A 257 4.71 9.81 1.48
C ALA A 257 4.94 9.86 2.99
N VAL A 258 5.61 8.85 3.54
CA VAL A 258 5.83 8.70 4.99
C VAL A 258 7.29 8.39 5.26
N GLY A 259 7.89 9.11 6.21
CA GLY A 259 9.26 8.85 6.65
C GLY A 259 9.45 7.38 7.07
N GLY A 260 10.55 6.76 6.63
CA GLY A 260 10.85 5.36 6.92
C GLY A 260 9.97 4.34 6.18
N ALA A 261 9.07 4.76 5.29
CA ALA A 261 8.25 3.83 4.52
C ALA A 261 9.09 2.98 3.56
N HIS A 262 8.69 1.74 3.42
CA HIS A 262 9.20 0.80 2.44
C HIS A 262 8.20 0.61 1.30
N SER A 263 8.61 -0.07 0.25
CA SER A 263 7.72 -0.39 -0.87
C SER A 263 6.46 -1.13 -0.44
N TRP A 264 6.57 -2.09 0.50
CA TRP A 264 5.40 -2.83 1.02
C TRP A 264 4.40 -1.96 1.77
N ASP A 265 4.88 -0.93 2.49
CA ASP A 265 3.99 -0.01 3.21
C ASP A 265 3.13 0.76 2.21
N VAL A 266 3.76 1.27 1.14
CA VAL A 266 3.04 2.01 0.08
C VAL A 266 2.04 1.09 -0.64
N VAL A 267 2.43 -0.14 -0.96
CA VAL A 267 1.53 -1.14 -1.56
C VAL A 267 0.33 -1.44 -0.65
N ALA A 268 0.55 -1.53 0.66
CA ALA A 268 -0.53 -1.73 1.61
C ALA A 268 -1.49 -0.52 1.66
N TRP A 269 -0.98 0.71 1.52
CA TRP A 269 -1.83 1.90 1.50
C TRP A 269 -2.73 2.00 0.26
N LEU A 270 -2.40 1.32 -0.83
CA LEU A 270 -3.27 1.24 -2.01
C LEU A 270 -4.59 0.49 -1.76
N ASN A 271 -4.75 -0.19 -0.62
CA ASN A 271 -6.05 -0.67 -0.17
C ASN A 271 -7.01 0.47 0.23
N ARG A 272 -6.47 1.66 0.49
CA ARG A 272 -7.24 2.89 0.75
C ARG A 272 -7.68 3.49 -0.59
N ASP A 273 -8.71 4.31 -0.57
CA ASP A 273 -9.15 4.99 -1.79
C ASP A 273 -8.19 6.13 -2.15
N PHE A 274 -7.88 6.30 -3.44
CA PHE A 274 -7.13 7.44 -3.94
C PHE A 274 -7.88 8.78 -3.78
N GLY A 275 -9.19 8.73 -3.53
CA GLY A 275 -10.08 9.85 -3.77
C GLY A 275 -10.29 10.02 -5.27
N GLU A 276 -9.95 11.18 -5.83
CA GLU A 276 -9.91 11.34 -7.29
C GLU A 276 -8.76 10.54 -7.90
N VAL A 277 -9.06 9.78 -8.97
CA VAL A 277 -8.05 9.01 -9.72
C VAL A 277 -7.00 9.96 -10.31
N PRO A 278 -5.70 9.81 -9.98
CA PRO A 278 -4.66 10.65 -10.53
C PRO A 278 -4.40 10.30 -12.01
N ASP A 279 -3.96 11.29 -12.79
CA ASP A 279 -3.57 11.08 -14.18
C ASP A 279 -2.17 10.44 -14.27
N LEU A 280 -1.31 10.76 -13.30
CA LEU A 280 0.05 10.25 -13.17
C LEU A 280 0.34 9.88 -11.71
N VAL A 281 0.90 8.71 -11.50
CA VAL A 281 1.52 8.32 -10.23
C VAL A 281 3.03 8.25 -10.43
N THR A 282 3.79 8.92 -9.56
CA THR A 282 5.22 8.69 -9.41
C THR A 282 5.47 7.90 -8.15
N PHE A 283 6.41 6.97 -8.17
CA PHE A 283 6.76 6.15 -7.02
C PHE A 283 8.25 6.13 -6.77
N MET A 284 8.65 6.51 -5.56
CA MET A 284 10.04 6.49 -5.11
C MET A 284 10.16 5.85 -3.73
N CYS A 285 10.63 4.62 -3.68
CA CYS A 285 11.11 3.89 -2.52
C CYS A 285 12.35 3.08 -2.91
N GLY A 286 12.90 2.33 -1.98
CA GLY A 286 14.06 1.47 -2.21
C GLY A 286 15.21 1.77 -1.26
N TYR A 287 15.34 3.00 -0.76
CA TYR A 287 16.36 3.36 0.22
C TYR A 287 16.14 2.60 1.55
N ASN A 288 14.93 2.64 2.09
CA ASN A 288 14.58 1.93 3.32
C ASN A 288 14.52 0.41 3.09
N ASP A 289 14.07 -0.03 1.93
CA ASP A 289 14.04 -1.44 1.52
C ASP A 289 15.46 -2.03 1.59
N PHE A 290 16.45 -1.35 1.00
CA PHE A 290 17.86 -1.72 1.13
C PHE A 290 18.32 -1.69 2.60
N SER A 291 18.05 -0.61 3.32
CA SER A 291 18.51 -0.41 4.70
C SER A 291 17.95 -1.46 5.67
N SER A 292 16.81 -2.04 5.37
CA SER A 292 16.21 -3.15 6.14
C SER A 292 16.71 -4.53 5.72
N GLY A 293 17.62 -4.63 4.73
CA GLY A 293 18.14 -5.89 4.23
C GLY A 293 17.13 -6.67 3.35
N MET A 294 16.15 -6.00 2.77
CA MET A 294 15.21 -6.64 1.84
C MET A 294 15.97 -7.18 0.62
N HIS A 295 15.70 -8.42 0.23
CA HIS A 295 16.28 -8.96 -0.99
C HIS A 295 15.70 -8.26 -2.24
N PRO A 296 16.50 -7.96 -3.30
CA PRO A 296 16.00 -7.29 -4.51
C PRO A 296 14.80 -7.98 -5.18
N GLU A 297 14.69 -9.31 -5.13
CA GLU A 297 13.53 -10.04 -5.67
C GLU A 297 12.25 -9.80 -4.88
N VAL A 298 12.36 -9.56 -3.57
CA VAL A 298 11.22 -9.17 -2.73
C VAL A 298 10.80 -7.73 -3.06
N TYR A 299 11.76 -6.85 -3.29
CA TYR A 299 11.49 -5.50 -3.77
C TYR A 299 10.80 -5.51 -5.15
N ARG A 300 11.29 -6.34 -6.09
CA ARG A 300 10.65 -6.60 -7.41
C ARG A 300 9.19 -7.00 -7.27
N TYR A 301 8.91 -7.92 -6.36
CA TYR A 301 7.54 -8.36 -6.08
C TYR A 301 6.63 -7.19 -5.66
N PHE A 302 7.09 -6.32 -4.75
CA PHE A 302 6.29 -5.15 -4.32
C PHE A 302 6.12 -4.11 -5.42
N LEU A 303 7.10 -3.89 -6.27
CA LEU A 303 6.95 -3.03 -7.46
C LEU A 303 5.88 -3.58 -8.41
N THR A 304 5.87 -4.89 -8.62
CA THR A 304 4.85 -5.56 -9.43
C THR A 304 3.44 -5.39 -8.84
N LEU A 305 3.29 -5.60 -7.53
CA LEU A 305 2.01 -5.38 -6.85
C LEU A 305 1.58 -3.91 -6.92
N LEU A 306 2.51 -2.97 -6.78
CA LEU A 306 2.25 -1.54 -6.87
C LEU A 306 1.62 -1.20 -8.22
N ILE A 307 2.30 -1.59 -9.31
CA ILE A 307 1.84 -1.33 -10.68
C ILE A 307 0.44 -1.91 -10.87
N GLY A 308 0.25 -3.17 -10.54
CA GLY A 308 -1.03 -3.85 -10.73
C GLY A 308 -2.16 -3.22 -9.92
N ARG A 309 -1.93 -2.90 -8.64
CA ARG A 309 -2.95 -2.27 -7.78
C ARG A 309 -3.32 -0.87 -8.27
N ILE A 310 -2.35 -0.03 -8.65
CA ILE A 310 -2.62 1.30 -9.23
C ILE A 310 -3.44 1.14 -10.51
N THR A 311 -3.05 0.21 -11.38
CA THR A 311 -3.72 -0.02 -12.66
C THR A 311 -5.17 -0.46 -12.47
N VAL A 312 -5.45 -1.35 -11.52
CA VAL A 312 -6.81 -1.80 -11.20
C VAL A 312 -7.64 -0.66 -10.59
N LEU A 313 -7.10 0.06 -9.60
CA LEU A 313 -7.81 1.16 -8.94
C LEU A 313 -8.17 2.29 -9.90
N SER A 314 -7.32 2.56 -10.87
CA SER A 314 -7.56 3.58 -11.88
C SER A 314 -8.29 3.06 -13.13
N GLN A 315 -8.57 1.76 -13.21
CA GLN A 315 -9.09 1.11 -14.42
C GLN A 315 -8.21 1.40 -15.66
N GLY A 316 -6.89 1.43 -15.47
CA GLY A 316 -5.92 1.72 -16.52
C GLY A 316 -5.77 3.20 -16.88
N LYS A 317 -6.49 4.12 -16.23
CA LYS A 317 -6.50 5.55 -16.58
C LYS A 317 -5.28 6.34 -16.08
N THR A 318 -4.47 5.75 -15.21
CA THR A 318 -3.30 6.39 -14.59
C THR A 318 -2.02 5.91 -15.28
N ALA A 319 -1.15 6.85 -15.67
CA ALA A 319 0.23 6.55 -16.04
C ALA A 319 1.08 6.34 -14.77
N ILE A 320 2.12 5.51 -14.88
CA ILE A 320 3.00 5.20 -13.76
C ILE A 320 4.45 5.51 -14.15
N VAL A 321 5.15 6.22 -13.27
CA VAL A 321 6.60 6.45 -13.37
C VAL A 321 7.25 5.88 -12.11
N LEU A 322 8.06 4.85 -12.28
CA LEU A 322 8.90 4.33 -11.22
C LEU A 322 10.22 5.11 -11.17
N PHE A 323 10.64 5.51 -9.98
CA PHE A 323 11.92 6.17 -9.75
C PHE A 323 12.92 5.14 -9.23
N THR A 324 14.12 5.12 -9.81
CA THR A 324 15.21 4.39 -9.17
C THR A 324 15.60 5.09 -7.87
N PRO A 325 15.96 4.34 -6.79
CA PRO A 325 16.42 4.97 -5.56
C PRO A 325 17.70 5.77 -5.82
N ILE A 326 17.83 6.92 -5.16
CA ILE A 326 19.02 7.77 -5.25
C ILE A 326 20.23 7.07 -4.61
N PRO A 327 21.48 7.38 -5.03
CA PRO A 327 22.66 6.99 -4.30
C PRO A 327 22.65 7.55 -2.88
N GLY A 328 23.27 6.87 -1.93
CA GLY A 328 23.52 7.43 -0.61
C GLY A 328 24.87 8.16 -0.55
N CYS A 329 25.17 8.85 0.55
CA CYS A 329 26.44 9.50 0.75
C CYS A 329 27.55 8.53 1.13
N GLY A 330 28.79 8.85 0.77
CA GLY A 330 29.98 8.12 1.15
C GLY A 330 29.94 6.65 0.77
N PRO A 331 30.14 5.71 1.72
CA PRO A 331 30.15 4.27 1.44
C PRO A 331 28.84 3.74 0.81
N ARG A 332 27.75 4.48 0.94
CA ARG A 332 26.45 4.11 0.37
C ARG A 332 26.26 4.57 -1.08
N PHE A 333 27.26 5.18 -1.71
CA PHE A 333 27.13 5.72 -3.07
C PHE A 333 26.68 4.69 -4.11
N ASN A 334 27.16 3.45 -4.01
CA ASN A 334 26.77 2.36 -4.91
C ASN A 334 25.80 1.34 -4.26
N ALA A 335 25.42 1.55 -3.02
CA ALA A 335 24.67 0.55 -2.26
C ALA A 335 23.28 0.22 -2.84
N HIS A 336 22.67 1.19 -3.56
CA HIS A 336 21.33 1.03 -4.12
C HIS A 336 21.31 0.57 -5.59
N ASP A 337 22.46 0.23 -6.19
CA ASP A 337 22.55 -0.07 -7.62
C ASP A 337 21.72 -1.29 -8.04
N LEU A 338 21.70 -2.34 -7.22
CA LEU A 338 20.85 -3.51 -7.50
C LEU A 338 19.36 -3.17 -7.43
N TYR A 339 18.98 -2.28 -6.53
CA TYR A 339 17.57 -1.81 -6.44
C TYR A 339 17.23 -0.91 -7.63
N ALA A 340 18.15 -0.05 -8.06
CA ALA A 340 17.98 0.75 -9.25
C ALA A 340 17.83 -0.13 -10.51
N GLN A 341 18.63 -1.17 -10.63
CA GLN A 341 18.52 -2.15 -11.70
C GLN A 341 17.17 -2.87 -11.67
N THR A 342 16.73 -3.30 -10.48
CA THR A 342 15.41 -3.94 -10.31
C THR A 342 14.28 -3.04 -10.79
N VAL A 343 14.34 -1.72 -10.50
CA VAL A 343 13.33 -0.77 -10.97
C VAL A 343 13.30 -0.68 -12.50
N ARG A 344 14.47 -0.59 -13.15
CA ARG A 344 14.57 -0.52 -14.62
C ARG A 344 13.95 -1.75 -15.28
N GLU A 345 14.30 -2.94 -14.80
CA GLU A 345 13.80 -4.22 -15.31
C GLU A 345 12.28 -4.37 -15.11
N VAL A 346 11.77 -3.94 -13.94
CA VAL A 346 10.33 -3.98 -13.68
C VAL A 346 9.59 -2.98 -14.59
N ALA A 347 10.11 -1.77 -14.72
CA ALA A 347 9.50 -0.77 -15.59
C ALA A 347 9.43 -1.23 -17.05
N GLU A 348 10.52 -1.80 -17.57
CA GLU A 348 10.58 -2.38 -18.91
C GLU A 348 9.56 -3.52 -19.08
N LYS A 349 9.58 -4.49 -18.14
CA LYS A 349 8.70 -5.66 -18.18
C LYS A 349 7.20 -5.29 -18.23
N TYR A 350 6.80 -4.26 -17.48
CA TYR A 350 5.39 -3.86 -17.37
C TYR A 350 5.01 -2.67 -18.28
N GLY A 351 5.94 -2.19 -19.11
CA GLY A 351 5.69 -1.09 -20.03
C GLY A 351 5.35 0.23 -19.34
N VAL A 352 5.83 0.44 -18.11
CA VAL A 352 5.68 1.70 -17.38
C VAL A 352 6.95 2.54 -17.49
N ALA A 353 6.84 3.84 -17.29
CA ALA A 353 7.99 4.72 -17.40
C ALA A 353 8.97 4.55 -16.21
N CYS A 354 10.26 4.68 -16.48
CA CYS A 354 11.31 4.71 -15.48
C CYS A 354 12.01 6.07 -15.48
N PHE A 355 12.01 6.74 -14.34
CA PHE A 355 12.85 7.93 -14.13
C PHE A 355 14.12 7.51 -13.38
N ASP A 356 15.23 7.40 -14.12
CA ASP A 356 16.49 6.86 -13.59
C ASP A 356 17.26 7.88 -12.75
N LEU A 357 16.76 8.09 -11.54
CA LEU A 357 17.30 9.07 -10.61
C LEU A 357 18.67 8.67 -10.06
N ASN A 358 18.96 7.37 -9.96
CA ASN A 358 20.29 6.88 -9.60
C ASN A 358 21.35 7.39 -10.59
N THR A 359 21.08 7.23 -11.89
CA THR A 359 21.98 7.73 -12.95
C THR A 359 22.05 9.26 -12.96
N VAL A 360 20.94 9.97 -12.72
CA VAL A 360 20.92 11.44 -12.63
C VAL A 360 21.89 11.93 -11.56
N PHE A 361 21.82 11.37 -10.35
CA PHE A 361 22.72 11.76 -9.26
C PHE A 361 24.18 11.38 -9.53
N LYS A 362 24.44 10.19 -10.08
CA LYS A 362 25.82 9.74 -10.40
C LYS A 362 26.45 10.53 -11.55
N LYS A 363 25.67 11.13 -12.42
CA LYS A 363 26.16 12.07 -13.44
C LYS A 363 26.46 13.45 -12.87
N ALA A 364 25.68 13.90 -11.87
CA ALA A 364 25.84 15.20 -11.24
C ALA A 364 26.97 15.21 -10.18
N PHE A 365 27.19 14.08 -9.51
CA PHE A 365 28.07 13.98 -8.34
C PHE A 365 28.97 12.76 -8.39
N THR A 366 30.10 12.87 -7.72
CA THR A 366 30.97 11.73 -7.36
C THR A 366 30.74 11.31 -5.92
N ILE A 367 31.32 10.18 -5.49
CA ILE A 367 31.30 9.74 -4.09
C ILE A 367 31.81 10.82 -3.12
N ARG A 368 32.72 11.72 -3.56
CA ARG A 368 33.29 12.79 -2.72
C ARG A 368 32.42 14.04 -2.69
N THR A 369 31.65 14.30 -3.74
CA THR A 369 30.90 15.57 -3.87
C THR A 369 29.42 15.44 -3.58
N ILE A 370 28.84 14.21 -3.58
CA ILE A 370 27.40 13.98 -3.40
C ILE A 370 26.87 14.51 -2.07
N GLY A 371 27.71 14.55 -1.02
CA GLY A 371 27.34 15.08 0.29
C GLY A 371 26.84 16.53 0.26
N GLY A 372 27.29 17.34 -0.72
CA GLY A 372 26.79 18.70 -0.90
C GLY A 372 25.31 18.82 -1.27
N ALA A 373 24.71 17.72 -1.77
CA ALA A 373 23.29 17.67 -2.13
C ALA A 373 22.40 17.04 -1.03
N PHE A 374 22.95 16.74 0.15
CA PHE A 374 22.26 16.02 1.21
C PHE A 374 22.35 16.75 2.57
N ASN A 375 21.30 16.58 3.41
CA ASN A 375 21.31 17.03 4.81
C ASN A 375 22.00 16.02 5.73
N ASP A 376 21.94 14.74 5.37
CA ASP A 376 22.53 13.61 6.10
C ASP A 376 22.97 12.53 5.10
N MET A 377 23.11 11.27 5.54
CA MET A 377 23.52 10.18 4.66
C MET A 377 22.45 9.72 3.67
N ALA A 378 21.19 10.12 3.84
CA ALA A 378 20.03 9.60 3.14
C ALA A 378 19.15 10.68 2.49
N HIS A 379 18.99 11.83 3.15
CA HIS A 379 17.97 12.81 2.79
C HIS A 379 18.59 13.97 2.01
N PRO A 380 18.16 14.18 0.76
CA PRO A 380 18.58 15.33 -0.03
C PRO A 380 18.23 16.65 0.69
N ASN A 381 19.13 17.62 0.58
CA ASN A 381 18.86 19.00 0.96
C ASN A 381 18.09 19.74 -0.13
N LYS A 382 17.91 21.05 0.03
CA LYS A 382 17.17 21.88 -0.93
C LYS A 382 17.72 21.73 -2.36
N ASP A 383 19.04 21.68 -2.53
CA ASP A 383 19.69 21.58 -3.86
C ASP A 383 19.50 20.18 -4.46
N GLY A 384 19.59 19.12 -3.64
CA GLY A 384 19.28 17.77 -4.06
C GLY A 384 17.81 17.62 -4.50
N HIS A 385 16.87 18.20 -3.76
CA HIS A 385 15.45 18.22 -4.13
C HIS A 385 15.21 19.03 -5.41
N ARG A 386 15.90 20.16 -5.59
CA ARG A 386 15.82 20.96 -6.81
C ARG A 386 16.33 20.20 -8.03
N LEU A 387 17.46 19.49 -7.91
CA LEU A 387 17.97 18.62 -8.98
C LEU A 387 16.94 17.58 -9.41
N ILE A 388 16.30 16.88 -8.44
CA ILE A 388 15.24 15.91 -8.73
C ILE A 388 14.13 16.59 -9.53
N ALA A 389 13.65 17.73 -9.07
CA ALA A 389 12.53 18.45 -9.68
C ALA A 389 12.82 18.93 -11.10
N GLU A 390 13.97 19.54 -11.33
CA GLU A 390 14.39 20.04 -12.65
C GLU A 390 14.49 18.89 -13.65
N LYS A 391 15.17 17.79 -13.27
CA LYS A 391 15.31 16.61 -14.12
C LYS A 391 13.99 15.87 -14.39
N LEU A 392 13.08 15.84 -13.40
CA LEU A 392 11.76 15.28 -13.59
C LEU A 392 10.91 16.17 -14.51
N ALA A 393 10.96 17.49 -14.34
CA ALA A 393 10.25 18.43 -15.23
C ALA A 393 10.76 18.35 -16.67
N GLU A 394 12.08 18.19 -16.87
CA GLU A 394 12.66 17.90 -18.18
C GLU A 394 12.13 16.58 -18.77
N PHE A 395 12.09 15.51 -17.97
CA PHE A 395 11.61 14.17 -18.36
C PHE A 395 10.13 14.17 -18.73
N LEU A 396 9.30 14.86 -17.95
CA LEU A 396 7.87 14.99 -18.20
C LEU A 396 7.54 15.99 -19.31
N GLY A 397 8.44 16.92 -19.60
CA GLY A 397 8.24 18.00 -20.55
C GLY A 397 8.76 17.72 -21.97
N LYS A 398 9.45 16.62 -22.18
CA LYS A 398 9.87 16.15 -23.52
C LYS A 398 8.71 15.45 -24.22
#